data_25316e04b20e15de6b2080ad34055ad9
#
_entry.id   25316e04b20e15de6b2080ad34055ad9
#
_cell.length_a   1.000
_cell.length_b   1.000
_cell.length_c   1.000
_cell.angle_alpha   90.00
_cell.angle_beta   90.00
_cell.angle_gamma   90.00
#
_symmetry.space_group_name_H-M   'P 1'
#
loop_
_entity.id
_entity.type
_entity.pdbx_description
1 polymer ?
#
loop_
_entity_poly.entity_id
_entity_poly.type
_entity_poly.pdbx_seq_one_letter_code
_entity_poly.pdbx_strand_id
1 'polypeptide(L)'
;MRIDRHMKKALAFIAVLVALPAVGLAAGGEAHVAKANNDIHNQASLQRGAKNFVNYCLGCHSAKYVRYNRMAADIGLTEQQMTENQIGRAHV
;
A
#
# COMPACT_ATOMS: atom_id res chain seq x y z
N MET A 1 -18.86 -49.27 -21.64
CA MET A 1 -19.61 -48.05 -21.42
C MET A 1 -19.33 -47.08 -22.58
N ARG A 2 -20.28 -46.92 -23.50
CA ARG A 2 -20.09 -45.97 -24.63
C ARG A 2 -20.37 -44.56 -24.09
N ILE A 3 -19.32 -43.76 -23.95
CA ILE A 3 -19.47 -42.37 -23.61
C ILE A 3 -20.07 -41.67 -24.81
N ASP A 4 -21.30 -41.18 -24.67
CA ASP A 4 -22.05 -40.51 -25.71
C ASP A 4 -21.32 -39.26 -26.23
N ARG A 5 -21.50 -38.97 -27.54
CA ARG A 5 -20.88 -37.86 -28.21
C ARG A 5 -21.13 -36.51 -27.48
N HIS A 6 -22.28 -36.39 -26.83
CA HIS A 6 -22.63 -35.19 -26.04
C HIS A 6 -21.82 -35.08 -24.75
N MET A 7 -21.55 -36.21 -24.11
CA MET A 7 -20.74 -36.25 -22.88
C MET A 7 -19.27 -35.93 -23.15
N LYS A 8 -18.72 -36.36 -24.29
CA LYS A 8 -17.36 -35.99 -24.74
C LYS A 8 -17.24 -34.47 -24.99
N LYS A 9 -18.27 -33.85 -25.62
CA LYS A 9 -18.32 -32.41 -25.84
C LYS A 9 -18.44 -31.64 -24.53
N ALA A 10 -19.26 -32.10 -23.59
CA ALA A 10 -19.40 -31.49 -22.26
C ALA A 10 -18.10 -31.57 -21.47
N LEU A 11 -17.42 -32.72 -21.48
CA LEU A 11 -16.11 -32.89 -20.84
C LEU A 11 -15.03 -31.95 -21.44
N ALA A 12 -15.01 -31.83 -22.76
CA ALA A 12 -14.09 -30.89 -23.44
C ALA A 12 -14.38 -29.43 -23.08
N PHE A 13 -15.65 -29.07 -22.97
CA PHE A 13 -16.04 -27.70 -22.55
C PHE A 13 -15.63 -27.38 -21.10
N ILE A 14 -15.82 -28.35 -20.19
CA ILE A 14 -15.40 -28.21 -18.78
C ILE A 14 -13.88 -28.13 -18.69
N ALA A 15 -13.14 -28.92 -19.45
CA ALA A 15 -11.68 -28.87 -19.47
C ALA A 15 -11.14 -27.51 -19.95
N VAL A 16 -11.78 -26.92 -20.96
CA VAL A 16 -11.44 -25.57 -21.45
C VAL A 16 -11.76 -24.51 -20.40
N LEU A 17 -12.91 -24.61 -19.70
CA LEU A 17 -13.31 -23.66 -18.67
C LEU A 17 -12.37 -23.69 -17.45
N VAL A 18 -11.85 -24.86 -17.09
CA VAL A 18 -10.91 -25.04 -15.97
C VAL A 18 -9.50 -24.58 -16.34
N ALA A 19 -9.13 -24.63 -17.63
CA ALA A 19 -7.81 -24.19 -18.11
C ALA A 19 -7.69 -22.66 -18.26
N LEU A 20 -8.82 -21.92 -18.42
CA LEU A 20 -8.81 -20.47 -18.61
C LEU A 20 -8.26 -19.64 -17.43
N PRO A 21 -8.46 -19.99 -16.14
CA PRO A 21 -7.94 -19.17 -15.05
C PRO A 21 -6.41 -19.22 -14.88
N ALA A 22 -5.73 -20.21 -15.47
CA ALA A 22 -4.28 -20.37 -15.33
C ALA A 22 -3.46 -19.29 -16.09
N VAL A 23 -4.07 -18.58 -17.03
CA VAL A 23 -3.37 -17.58 -17.86
C VAL A 23 -3.34 -16.20 -17.19
N GLY A 24 -4.17 -15.98 -16.18
CA GLY A 24 -4.27 -14.68 -15.48
C GLY A 24 -3.18 -14.38 -14.43
N LEU A 25 -2.38 -15.37 -14.03
CA LEU A 25 -1.37 -15.25 -12.98
C LEU A 25 0.02 -14.81 -13.49
N ALA A 26 0.20 -14.67 -14.80
CA ALA A 26 1.50 -14.32 -15.39
C ALA A 26 1.74 -12.82 -15.57
N ALA A 27 0.81 -11.95 -15.14
CA ALA A 27 0.95 -10.48 -15.28
C ALA A 27 1.69 -9.81 -14.12
N GLY A 28 2.18 -10.57 -13.13
CA GLY A 28 3.07 -10.09 -12.08
C GLY A 28 4.50 -10.07 -12.56
N GLY A 29 4.84 -9.23 -13.54
CA GLY A 29 6.24 -8.92 -13.83
C GLY A 29 6.88 -8.40 -12.56
N GLU A 30 7.96 -9.04 -12.11
CA GLU A 30 8.77 -8.61 -10.98
C GLU A 30 9.34 -7.23 -11.33
N ALA A 31 8.62 -6.19 -10.90
CA ALA A 31 9.10 -4.84 -11.05
C ALA A 31 10.39 -4.73 -10.22
N HIS A 32 11.51 -4.48 -10.88
CA HIS A 32 12.78 -4.15 -10.21
C HIS A 32 12.60 -2.81 -9.49
N VAL A 33 11.96 -2.87 -8.32
CA VAL A 33 11.80 -1.70 -7.46
C VAL A 33 13.06 -1.53 -6.63
N ALA A 34 13.73 -0.39 -6.77
CA ALA A 34 14.86 -0.05 -5.94
C ALA A 34 14.45 -0.05 -4.46
N LYS A 35 15.22 -0.72 -3.62
CA LYS A 35 14.98 -0.73 -2.17
C LYS A 35 15.26 0.66 -1.61
N ALA A 36 14.31 1.19 -0.87
CA ALA A 36 14.41 2.54 -0.28
C ALA A 36 15.33 2.62 0.95
N ASN A 37 16.00 1.57 1.37
CA ASN A 37 16.94 1.50 2.51
C ASN A 37 16.50 2.31 3.77
N ASN A 38 15.19 2.48 3.93
CA ASN A 38 14.60 3.17 5.07
C ASN A 38 14.33 2.16 6.21
N ASP A 39 14.58 2.60 7.43
CA ASP A 39 14.25 1.84 8.64
C ASP A 39 12.96 2.41 9.25
N ILE A 40 11.86 1.67 9.07
CA ILE A 40 10.54 2.04 9.61
C ILE A 40 10.45 1.87 11.14
N HIS A 41 11.44 1.28 11.79
CA HIS A 41 11.49 1.16 13.24
C HIS A 41 12.31 2.26 13.89
N ASN A 42 13.01 3.08 13.11
CA ASN A 42 13.76 4.22 13.62
C ASN A 42 12.84 5.41 13.88
N GLN A 43 12.21 5.44 15.05
CA GLN A 43 11.24 6.46 15.46
C GLN A 43 11.80 7.89 15.33
N ALA A 44 13.04 8.11 15.71
CA ALA A 44 13.67 9.42 15.63
C ALA A 44 13.79 9.92 14.16
N SER A 45 14.07 9.00 13.23
CA SER A 45 14.11 9.31 11.81
C SER A 45 12.72 9.61 11.25
N LEU A 46 11.72 8.80 11.65
CA LEU A 46 10.33 9.00 11.25
C LEU A 46 9.78 10.34 11.75
N GLN A 47 10.06 10.72 12.99
CA GLN A 47 9.66 12.00 13.57
C GLN A 47 10.28 13.19 12.82
N ARG A 48 11.58 13.14 12.49
CA ARG A 48 12.23 14.17 11.67
C ARG A 48 11.62 14.25 10.27
N GLY A 49 11.35 13.09 9.65
CA GLY A 49 10.71 13.01 8.33
C GLY A 49 9.30 13.61 8.32
N ALA A 50 8.48 13.25 9.31
CA ALA A 50 7.13 13.80 9.48
C ALA A 50 7.17 15.33 9.66
N LYS A 51 8.08 15.84 10.49
CA LYS A 51 8.28 17.30 10.68
C LYS A 51 8.63 18.00 9.38
N ASN A 52 9.56 17.46 8.62
CA ASN A 52 9.97 18.01 7.34
C ASN A 52 8.82 18.01 6.34
N PHE A 53 8.08 16.91 6.25
CA PHE A 53 6.93 16.80 5.36
C PHE A 53 5.85 17.84 5.68
N VAL A 54 5.46 17.96 6.96
CA VAL A 54 4.42 18.90 7.39
C VAL A 54 4.84 20.35 7.15
N ASN A 55 6.10 20.70 7.39
CA ASN A 55 6.53 22.09 7.32
C ASN A 55 6.98 22.54 5.92
N TYR A 56 7.46 21.61 5.06
CA TYR A 56 8.03 21.98 3.76
C TYR A 56 7.31 21.40 2.55
N CYS A 57 6.64 20.25 2.69
CA CYS A 57 6.05 19.55 1.56
C CYS A 57 4.52 19.65 1.52
N LEU A 58 3.86 19.76 2.67
CA LEU A 58 2.41 19.71 2.79
C LEU A 58 1.70 20.86 2.05
N GLY A 59 2.38 21.99 1.85
CA GLY A 59 1.84 23.13 1.07
C GLY A 59 1.52 22.78 -0.38
N CYS A 60 2.26 21.82 -0.98
CA CYS A 60 2.08 21.37 -2.36
C CYS A 60 1.62 19.89 -2.43
N HIS A 61 1.94 19.08 -1.43
CA HIS A 61 1.64 17.65 -1.41
C HIS A 61 0.60 17.34 -0.33
N SER A 62 -0.50 16.74 -0.74
CA SER A 62 -1.56 16.35 0.19
C SER A 62 -1.29 14.99 0.81
N ALA A 63 -1.47 14.89 2.14
CA ALA A 63 -1.60 13.64 2.87
C ALA A 63 -3.07 13.38 3.23
N LYS A 64 -3.95 13.42 2.24
CA LYS A 64 -5.41 13.47 2.34
C LYS A 64 -6.03 12.43 3.28
N TYR A 65 -5.46 11.25 3.38
CA TYR A 65 -6.02 10.14 4.18
C TYR A 65 -5.27 9.91 5.49
N VAL A 66 -4.30 10.75 5.82
CA VAL A 66 -3.51 10.67 7.05
C VAL A 66 -3.99 11.75 8.02
N ARG A 67 -4.49 11.33 9.17
CA ARG A 67 -4.88 12.23 10.26
C ARG A 67 -3.69 12.44 11.19
N TYR A 68 -3.55 13.61 11.76
CA TYR A 68 -2.44 13.94 12.67
C TYR A 68 -2.37 13.03 13.90
N ASN A 69 -3.51 12.69 14.50
CA ASN A 69 -3.54 11.75 15.63
C ASN A 69 -3.05 10.35 15.24
N ARG A 70 -3.38 9.89 14.03
CA ARG A 70 -2.88 8.61 13.53
C ARG A 70 -1.38 8.67 13.25
N MET A 71 -0.91 9.73 12.61
CA MET A 71 0.52 9.95 12.34
C MET A 71 1.30 10.00 13.67
N ALA A 72 0.79 10.73 14.66
CA ALA A 72 1.40 10.80 15.98
C ALA A 72 1.59 9.41 16.60
N ALA A 73 0.55 8.59 16.63
CA ALA A 73 0.60 7.23 17.15
C ALA A 73 1.62 6.36 16.40
N ASP A 74 1.66 6.43 15.07
CA ASP A 74 2.55 5.62 14.23
C ASP A 74 4.04 5.98 14.42
N ILE A 75 4.35 7.23 14.77
CA ILE A 75 5.73 7.70 15.02
C ILE A 75 6.07 7.84 16.51
N GLY A 76 5.22 7.29 17.39
CA GLY A 76 5.47 7.24 18.84
C GLY A 76 5.39 8.60 19.55
N LEU A 77 4.53 9.50 19.07
CA LEU A 77 4.24 10.79 19.71
C LEU A 77 2.82 10.82 20.26
N THR A 78 2.59 11.64 21.29
CA THR A 78 1.24 12.04 21.70
C THR A 78 0.68 13.10 20.76
N GLU A 79 -0.65 13.28 20.73
CA GLU A 79 -1.28 14.35 19.94
C GLU A 79 -0.76 15.74 20.33
N GLN A 80 -0.53 15.96 21.62
CA GLN A 80 0.02 17.21 22.11
C GLN A 80 1.45 17.43 21.60
N GLN A 81 2.32 16.42 21.69
CA GLN A 81 3.68 16.49 21.15
C GLN A 81 3.69 16.70 19.64
N MET A 82 2.75 16.08 18.93
CA MET A 82 2.60 16.27 17.49
C MET A 82 2.27 17.73 17.17
N THR A 83 1.32 18.32 17.87
CA THR A 83 0.91 19.71 17.68
C THR A 83 2.03 20.68 18.03
N GLU A 84 2.75 20.46 19.13
CA GLU A 84 3.80 21.36 19.59
C GLU A 84 5.09 21.29 18.76
N ASN A 85 5.46 20.10 18.30
CA ASN A 85 6.78 19.86 17.72
C ASN A 85 6.79 19.64 16.22
N GLN A 86 5.68 19.16 15.64
CA GLN A 86 5.63 18.78 14.22
C GLN A 86 4.90 19.78 13.36
N ILE A 87 3.81 20.34 13.86
CA ILE A 87 3.02 21.35 13.15
C ILE A 87 3.61 22.71 13.50
N GLY A 88 4.21 23.40 12.53
CA GLY A 88 4.70 24.75 12.75
C GLY A 88 3.58 25.69 13.24
N ARG A 89 3.90 26.64 14.10
CA ARG A 89 2.94 27.58 14.70
C ARG A 89 2.17 28.47 13.70
N ALA A 90 2.50 28.39 12.42
CA ALA A 90 1.87 29.20 11.37
C ALA A 90 0.47 28.74 10.96
N HIS A 91 -0.04 27.66 11.53
CA HIS A 91 -1.37 27.10 11.20
C HIS A 91 -2.33 27.08 12.39
N VAL A 92 -2.14 27.94 13.37
CA VAL A 92 -3.10 28.18 14.45
C VAL A 92 -3.94 29.42 14.12
#